data_ab9e9f525bf715ec6ee3200af8cad518
#
_entry.id   ab9e9f525bf715ec6ee3200af8cad518
#
_cell.length_a   1.000
_cell.length_b   1.000
_cell.length_c   1.000
_cell.angle_alpha   90.00
_cell.angle_beta   90.00
_cell.angle_gamma   90.00
#
_symmetry.space_group_name_H-M   'P 1'
#
loop_
_entity.id
_entity.type
_entity.pdbx_description
1 polymer ?
#
loop_
_entity_poly.entity_id
_entity_poly.type
_entity_poly.pdbx_seq_one_letter_code
_entity_poly.pdbx_strand_id
1 'polypeptide(L)'
;MKEKEKKITRILRIFMMLLTCILIALFFGIMILVSDMQGTARVVNYAGLVRGKTQQIIKLENAQRPQDEMIREVDAYIDGLRHGSDKLNLVRLDDKAFQDKMEVQEQFFEQLKEEIYKAREEGYENTQIINKSETFFTICDETTGLAESYSKKLASSLN
;
A
#
# COMPACT_ATOMS: atom_id res chain seq x y z
N MET A 1 -9.56 -22.61 60.32
CA MET A 1 -9.53 -21.24 59.72
C MET A 1 -8.33 -21.03 58.79
N LYS A 2 -7.09 -21.16 59.24
CA LYS A 2 -5.87 -20.92 58.45
C LYS A 2 -5.74 -21.72 57.13
N GLU A 3 -6.30 -22.90 57.02
CA GLU A 3 -6.21 -23.75 55.82
C GLU A 3 -7.18 -23.30 54.71
N LYS A 4 -8.37 -22.82 55.06
CA LYS A 4 -9.32 -22.19 54.13
C LYS A 4 -8.78 -20.90 53.57
N GLU A 5 -8.15 -20.06 54.37
CA GLU A 5 -7.53 -18.80 53.94
C GLU A 5 -6.40 -19.03 52.93
N LYS A 6 -5.52 -20.01 53.19
CA LYS A 6 -4.43 -20.38 52.24
C LYS A 6 -4.98 -20.89 50.91
N LYS A 7 -6.09 -21.63 50.92
CA LYS A 7 -6.73 -22.14 49.70
C LYS A 7 -7.36 -21.00 48.88
N ILE A 8 -8.04 -20.07 49.53
CA ILE A 8 -8.61 -18.88 48.91
C ILE A 8 -7.51 -18.00 48.30
N THR A 9 -6.43 -17.74 49.02
CA THR A 9 -5.29 -16.94 48.53
C THR A 9 -4.62 -17.59 47.32
N ARG A 10 -4.50 -18.92 47.29
CA ARG A 10 -3.96 -19.66 46.14
C ARG A 10 -4.86 -19.53 44.91
N ILE A 11 -6.18 -19.69 45.07
CA ILE A 11 -7.16 -19.55 44.00
C ILE A 11 -7.13 -18.12 43.45
N LEU A 12 -7.11 -17.11 44.31
CA LEU A 12 -7.05 -15.72 43.92
C LEU A 12 -5.76 -15.41 43.11
N ARG A 13 -4.62 -15.97 43.56
CA ARG A 13 -3.35 -15.78 42.82
C ARG A 13 -3.38 -16.43 41.45
N ILE A 14 -3.93 -17.64 41.31
CA ILE A 14 -4.08 -18.32 40.02
C ILE A 14 -5.02 -17.52 39.11
N PHE A 15 -6.13 -17.01 39.64
CA PHE A 15 -7.06 -16.20 38.89
C PHE A 15 -6.42 -14.89 38.41
N MET A 16 -5.66 -14.20 39.25
CA MET A 16 -4.92 -13.01 38.88
C MET A 16 -3.86 -13.28 37.80
N MET A 17 -3.13 -14.41 37.93
CA MET A 17 -2.18 -14.81 36.88
C MET A 17 -2.86 -15.09 35.55
N LEU A 18 -4.00 -15.80 35.55
CA LEU A 18 -4.77 -16.10 34.35
C LEU A 18 -5.28 -14.79 33.68
N LEU A 19 -5.81 -13.88 34.48
CA LEU A 19 -6.28 -12.57 33.99
C LEU A 19 -5.13 -11.79 33.38
N THR A 20 -3.97 -11.75 34.01
CA THR A 20 -2.78 -11.07 33.46
C THR A 20 -2.34 -11.68 32.12
N CYS A 21 -2.33 -13.01 32.02
CA CYS A 21 -1.99 -13.69 30.75
C CYS A 21 -2.98 -13.35 29.63
N ILE A 22 -4.28 -13.30 29.94
CA ILE A 22 -5.32 -12.90 28.97
C ILE A 22 -5.09 -11.46 28.51
N LEU A 23 -4.83 -10.53 29.42
CA LEU A 23 -4.58 -9.11 29.07
C LEU A 23 -3.34 -8.94 28.17
N ILE A 24 -2.27 -9.69 28.49
CA ILE A 24 -1.05 -9.70 27.66
C ILE A 24 -1.36 -10.24 26.25
N ALA A 25 -2.09 -11.35 26.16
CA ALA A 25 -2.47 -11.93 24.87
C ALA A 25 -3.34 -10.97 24.04
N LEU A 26 -4.31 -10.30 24.65
CA LEU A 26 -5.14 -9.28 24.02
C LEU A 26 -4.30 -8.08 23.55
N PHE A 27 -3.36 -7.62 24.37
CA PHE A 27 -2.47 -6.53 23.99
C PHE A 27 -1.67 -6.85 22.72
N PHE A 28 -1.04 -8.04 22.67
CA PHE A 28 -0.32 -8.46 21.45
C PHE A 28 -1.24 -8.64 20.25
N GLY A 29 -2.45 -9.19 20.45
CA GLY A 29 -3.45 -9.29 19.38
C GLY A 29 -3.80 -7.94 18.77
N ILE A 30 -4.06 -6.94 19.61
CA ILE A 30 -4.35 -5.56 19.17
C ILE A 30 -3.14 -4.94 18.44
N MET A 31 -1.91 -5.15 18.92
CA MET A 31 -0.70 -4.63 18.29
C MET A 31 -0.50 -5.19 16.87
N ILE A 32 -0.69 -6.49 16.67
CA ILE A 32 -0.60 -7.11 15.34
C ILE A 32 -1.66 -6.49 14.42
N LEU A 33 -2.88 -6.38 14.89
CA LEU A 33 -3.99 -5.82 14.15
C LEU A 33 -3.75 -4.38 13.68
N VAL A 34 -3.28 -3.52 14.58
CA VAL A 34 -2.94 -2.12 14.26
C VAL A 34 -1.81 -2.07 13.24
N SER A 35 -0.82 -2.96 13.34
CA SER A 35 0.28 -3.05 12.38
C SER A 35 -0.23 -3.39 10.96
N ASP A 36 -1.13 -4.36 10.84
CA ASP A 36 -1.70 -4.76 9.54
C ASP A 36 -2.54 -3.63 8.92
N MET A 37 -3.33 -2.94 9.72
CA MET A 37 -4.10 -1.78 9.26
C MET A 37 -3.20 -0.62 8.79
N GLN A 38 -2.10 -0.35 9.49
CA GLN A 38 -1.13 0.66 9.08
C GLN A 38 -0.43 0.27 7.77
N GLY A 39 -0.10 -1.01 7.60
CA GLY A 39 0.48 -1.54 6.38
C GLY A 39 -0.43 -1.33 5.16
N THR A 40 -1.71 -1.70 5.26
CA THR A 40 -2.67 -1.52 4.16
C THR A 40 -2.98 -0.06 3.86
N ALA A 41 -3.09 0.81 4.88
CA ALA A 41 -3.27 2.25 4.69
C ALA A 41 -2.09 2.88 3.93
N ARG A 42 -0.88 2.40 4.18
CA ARG A 42 0.31 2.85 3.47
C ARG A 42 0.29 2.43 1.99
N VAL A 43 -0.15 1.21 1.70
CA VAL A 43 -0.33 0.74 0.31
C VAL A 43 -1.32 1.64 -0.44
N VAL A 44 -2.47 1.97 0.14
CA VAL A 44 -3.45 2.91 -0.44
C VAL A 44 -2.81 4.27 -0.73
N ASN A 45 -2.04 4.80 0.23
CA ASN A 45 -1.35 6.09 0.07
C ASN A 45 -0.35 6.05 -1.10
N TYR A 46 0.49 5.02 -1.18
CA TYR A 46 1.48 4.91 -2.28
C TYR A 46 0.83 4.67 -3.64
N ALA A 47 -0.28 3.93 -3.72
CA ALA A 47 -1.07 3.81 -4.94
C ALA A 47 -1.57 5.19 -5.41
N GLY A 48 -2.04 6.02 -4.49
CA GLY A 48 -2.39 7.42 -4.77
C GLY A 48 -1.20 8.29 -5.19
N LEU A 49 -0.02 8.07 -4.59
CA LEU A 49 1.22 8.77 -4.96
C LEU A 49 1.68 8.43 -6.38
N VAL A 50 1.59 7.16 -6.80
CA VAL A 50 1.88 6.76 -8.19
C VAL A 50 1.02 7.56 -9.15
N ARG A 51 -0.29 7.62 -8.91
CA ARG A 51 -1.24 8.40 -9.72
C ARG A 51 -0.86 9.89 -9.77
N GLY A 52 -0.67 10.51 -8.62
CA GLY A 52 -0.39 11.94 -8.51
C GLY A 52 0.94 12.34 -9.13
N LYS A 53 2.01 11.58 -8.84
CA LYS A 53 3.34 11.85 -9.40
C LYS A 53 3.39 11.65 -10.90
N THR A 54 2.73 10.64 -11.43
CA THR A 54 2.67 10.45 -12.89
C THR A 54 1.99 11.63 -13.59
N GLN A 55 0.88 12.14 -13.05
CA GLN A 55 0.26 13.36 -13.58
C GLN A 55 1.20 14.58 -13.52
N GLN A 56 1.97 14.69 -12.45
CA GLN A 56 2.97 15.74 -12.32
C GLN A 56 4.10 15.59 -13.36
N ILE A 57 4.59 14.37 -13.58
CA ILE A 57 5.58 14.05 -14.62
C ILE A 57 5.06 14.53 -15.98
N ILE A 58 3.87 14.09 -16.39
CA ILE A 58 3.31 14.45 -17.71
C ILE A 58 3.14 15.95 -17.87
N LYS A 59 2.67 16.64 -16.84
CA LYS A 59 2.54 18.10 -16.83
C LYS A 59 3.88 18.80 -17.04
N LEU A 60 4.94 18.35 -16.36
CA LEU A 60 6.26 18.96 -16.44
C LEU A 60 6.98 18.58 -17.74
N GLU A 61 6.84 17.36 -18.21
CA GLU A 61 7.34 16.91 -19.50
C GLU A 61 6.74 17.76 -20.65
N ASN A 62 5.41 17.98 -20.65
CA ASN A 62 4.75 18.86 -21.60
C ASN A 62 5.26 20.32 -21.54
N ALA A 63 5.77 20.74 -20.38
CA ALA A 63 6.43 22.04 -20.22
C ALA A 63 7.93 22.01 -20.57
N GLN A 64 8.40 20.94 -21.23
CA GLN A 64 9.81 20.71 -21.60
C GLN A 64 10.77 20.70 -20.39
N ARG A 65 10.30 20.18 -19.27
CA ARG A 65 11.06 20.04 -18.02
C ARG A 65 11.20 18.55 -17.64
N PRO A 66 12.26 17.86 -18.12
CA PRO A 66 12.46 16.43 -17.89
C PRO A 66 12.46 16.04 -16.41
N GLN A 67 11.81 14.89 -16.07
CA GLN A 67 11.56 14.46 -14.70
C GLN A 67 12.10 13.04 -14.43
N ASP A 68 13.35 12.74 -14.79
CA ASP A 68 13.92 11.39 -14.66
C ASP A 68 13.97 10.88 -13.21
N GLU A 69 14.20 11.76 -12.23
CA GLU A 69 14.20 11.37 -10.83
C GLU A 69 12.80 10.95 -10.37
N MET A 70 11.76 11.71 -10.75
CA MET A 70 10.39 11.40 -10.40
C MET A 70 9.89 10.12 -11.10
N ILE A 71 10.36 9.86 -12.33
CA ILE A 71 10.10 8.60 -13.03
C ILE A 71 10.67 7.43 -12.25
N ARG A 72 11.93 7.51 -11.79
CA ARG A 72 12.56 6.47 -10.95
C ARG A 72 11.84 6.29 -9.60
N GLU A 73 11.33 7.36 -9.01
CA GLU A 73 10.53 7.25 -7.78
C GLU A 73 9.23 6.48 -8.02
N VAL A 74 8.53 6.77 -9.13
CA VAL A 74 7.29 6.06 -9.49
C VAL A 74 7.57 4.60 -9.78
N ASP A 75 8.66 4.26 -10.48
CA ASP A 75 9.12 2.87 -10.66
C ASP A 75 9.30 2.16 -9.31
N ALA A 76 10.00 2.80 -8.37
CA ALA A 76 10.23 2.21 -7.05
C ALA A 76 8.93 2.04 -6.24
N TYR A 77 7.95 2.92 -6.42
CA TYR A 77 6.64 2.79 -5.78
C TYR A 77 5.83 1.64 -6.37
N ILE A 78 5.81 1.48 -7.69
CA ILE A 78 5.12 0.39 -8.38
C ILE A 78 5.74 -0.95 -7.96
N ASP A 79 7.06 -1.07 -7.99
CA ASP A 79 7.78 -2.26 -7.54
C ASP A 79 7.46 -2.59 -6.07
N GLY A 80 7.53 -1.59 -5.19
CA GLY A 80 7.23 -1.74 -3.77
C GLY A 80 5.77 -2.14 -3.49
N LEU A 81 4.81 -1.65 -4.26
CA LEU A 81 3.39 -2.02 -4.17
C LEU A 81 3.17 -3.48 -4.62
N ARG A 82 3.91 -3.93 -5.63
CA ARG A 82 3.79 -5.28 -6.18
C ARG A 82 4.48 -6.33 -5.32
N HIS A 83 5.68 -6.06 -4.84
CA HIS A 83 6.55 -7.04 -4.18
C HIS A 83 6.72 -6.82 -2.68
N GLY A 84 6.32 -5.67 -2.17
CA GLY A 84 6.67 -5.19 -0.84
C GLY A 84 8.01 -4.44 -0.87
N SER A 85 8.26 -3.59 0.11
CA SER A 85 9.52 -2.84 0.21
C SER A 85 9.79 -2.41 1.64
N ASP A 86 10.87 -2.92 2.22
CA ASP A 86 11.32 -2.51 3.56
C ASP A 86 11.71 -1.02 3.58
N LYS A 87 12.35 -0.54 2.51
CA LYS A 87 12.75 0.86 2.36
C LYS A 87 11.57 1.83 2.40
N LEU A 88 10.42 1.43 1.84
CA LEU A 88 9.21 2.22 1.80
C LEU A 88 8.22 1.81 2.90
N ASN A 89 8.55 0.81 3.71
CA ASN A 89 7.66 0.15 4.66
C ASN A 89 6.34 -0.28 4.00
N LEU A 90 6.41 -0.81 2.78
CA LEU A 90 5.27 -1.34 2.05
C LEU A 90 5.16 -2.85 2.25
N VAL A 91 3.98 -3.28 2.65
CA VAL A 91 3.61 -4.70 2.68
C VAL A 91 3.05 -5.10 1.31
N ARG A 92 3.38 -6.30 0.86
CA ARG A 92 2.72 -6.87 -0.30
C ARG A 92 1.30 -7.30 0.09
N LEU A 93 0.30 -6.85 -0.65
CA LEU A 93 -1.07 -7.33 -0.46
C LEU A 93 -1.26 -8.66 -1.19
N ASP A 94 -1.74 -9.68 -0.46
CA ASP A 94 -2.07 -11.00 -1.03
C ASP A 94 -3.53 -11.03 -1.55
N ASP A 95 -3.93 -9.99 -2.27
CA ASP A 95 -5.20 -9.93 -2.98
C ASP A 95 -4.96 -10.11 -4.48
N LYS A 96 -5.56 -11.16 -5.04
CA LYS A 96 -5.33 -11.50 -6.45
C LYS A 96 -5.75 -10.38 -7.40
N ALA A 97 -6.89 -9.74 -7.16
CA ALA A 97 -7.40 -8.69 -8.02
C ALA A 97 -6.47 -7.46 -8.00
N PHE A 98 -5.95 -7.12 -6.83
CA PHE A 98 -4.95 -6.06 -6.69
C PHE A 98 -3.65 -6.41 -7.42
N GLN A 99 -3.12 -7.61 -7.24
CA GLN A 99 -1.87 -8.04 -7.87
C GLN A 99 -1.97 -8.14 -9.40
N ASP A 100 -3.09 -8.67 -9.92
CA ASP A 100 -3.36 -8.71 -11.36
C ASP A 100 -3.41 -7.27 -11.95
N LYS A 101 -4.02 -6.32 -11.24
CA LYS A 101 -4.07 -4.92 -11.66
C LYS A 101 -2.71 -4.22 -11.54
N MET A 102 -1.92 -4.53 -10.53
CA MET A 102 -0.56 -4.02 -10.38
C MET A 102 0.35 -4.48 -11.54
N GLU A 103 0.18 -5.69 -12.03
CA GLU A 103 0.91 -6.17 -13.22
C GLU A 103 0.56 -5.35 -14.47
N VAL A 104 -0.72 -5.08 -14.69
CA VAL A 104 -1.17 -4.21 -15.78
C VAL A 104 -0.60 -2.78 -15.62
N GLN A 105 -0.62 -2.26 -14.40
CA GLN A 105 -0.10 -0.91 -14.10
C GLN A 105 1.39 -0.81 -14.37
N GLU A 106 2.19 -1.79 -13.96
CA GLU A 106 3.62 -1.83 -14.22
C GLU A 106 3.92 -1.87 -15.72
N GLN A 107 3.30 -2.81 -16.47
CA GLN A 107 3.48 -2.92 -17.91
C GLN A 107 3.07 -1.64 -18.66
N PHE A 108 2.00 -1.00 -18.22
CA PHE A 108 1.53 0.22 -18.85
C PHE A 108 2.42 1.43 -18.51
N PHE A 109 3.03 1.46 -17.33
CA PHE A 109 3.99 2.50 -16.97
C PHE A 109 5.24 2.42 -17.84
N GLU A 110 5.73 1.21 -18.17
CA GLU A 110 6.83 1.06 -19.14
C GLU A 110 6.49 1.69 -20.49
N GLN A 111 5.28 1.40 -21.03
CA GLN A 111 4.83 2.00 -22.28
C GLN A 111 4.69 3.54 -22.19
N LEU A 112 4.30 4.06 -21.05
CA LEU A 112 4.22 5.50 -20.83
C LEU A 112 5.62 6.14 -20.78
N LYS A 113 6.61 5.47 -20.16
CA LYS A 113 8.01 5.91 -20.19
C LYS A 113 8.56 5.98 -21.62
N GLU A 114 8.28 4.96 -22.44
CA GLU A 114 8.67 4.97 -23.85
C GLU A 114 8.10 6.17 -24.59
N GLU A 115 6.82 6.51 -24.37
CA GLU A 115 6.22 7.71 -24.99
C GLU A 115 6.80 9.03 -24.46
N ILE A 116 7.18 9.08 -23.18
CA ILE A 116 7.87 10.25 -22.62
C ILE A 116 9.21 10.45 -23.31
N TYR A 117 10.02 9.41 -23.45
CA TYR A 117 11.31 9.51 -24.12
C TYR A 117 11.17 9.86 -25.62
N LYS A 118 10.20 9.25 -26.30
CA LYS A 118 9.87 9.57 -27.68
C LYS A 118 9.44 11.03 -27.82
N ALA A 119 8.62 11.55 -26.89
CA ALA A 119 8.19 12.95 -26.92
C ALA A 119 9.34 13.93 -26.76
N ARG A 120 10.38 13.58 -26.00
CA ARG A 120 11.60 14.40 -25.86
C ARG A 120 12.40 14.47 -27.17
N GLU A 121 12.39 13.41 -27.99
CA GLU A 121 13.14 13.33 -29.25
C GLU A 121 12.35 13.89 -30.45
N GLU A 122 11.07 13.53 -30.56
CA GLU A 122 10.25 13.84 -31.77
C GLU A 122 9.28 15.02 -31.55
N GLY A 123 9.17 15.51 -30.32
CA GLY A 123 8.20 16.55 -29.94
C GLY A 123 6.86 15.98 -29.49
N TYR A 124 6.22 16.67 -28.56
CA TYR A 124 5.02 16.21 -27.86
C TYR A 124 3.78 16.06 -28.75
N GLU A 125 3.72 16.87 -29.84
CA GLU A 125 2.60 16.87 -30.80
C GLU A 125 2.51 15.54 -31.60
N ASN A 126 3.65 14.84 -31.74
CA ASN A 126 3.77 13.61 -32.52
C ASN A 126 3.64 12.32 -31.71
N THR A 127 3.26 12.42 -30.44
CA THR A 127 3.23 11.28 -29.52
C THR A 127 1.84 11.05 -28.94
N GLN A 128 1.64 9.86 -28.36
CA GLN A 128 0.40 9.51 -27.66
C GLN A 128 0.50 9.72 -26.14
N ILE A 129 1.45 10.54 -25.70
CA ILE A 129 1.74 10.75 -24.27
C ILE A 129 0.49 11.15 -23.47
N ILE A 130 -0.36 12.04 -24.01
CA ILE A 130 -1.58 12.46 -23.33
C ILE A 130 -2.57 11.31 -23.21
N ASN A 131 -2.91 10.65 -24.32
CA ASN A 131 -3.86 9.53 -24.31
C ASN A 131 -3.39 8.39 -23.41
N LYS A 132 -2.08 8.05 -23.46
CA LYS A 132 -1.51 7.02 -22.56
C LYS A 132 -1.53 7.47 -21.11
N SER A 133 -1.29 8.75 -20.81
CA SER A 133 -1.36 9.24 -19.44
C SER A 133 -2.78 9.18 -18.85
N GLU A 134 -3.81 9.44 -19.64
CA GLU A 134 -5.21 9.31 -19.22
C GLU A 134 -5.60 7.85 -18.97
N THR A 135 -5.16 6.95 -19.86
CA THR A 135 -5.35 5.50 -19.66
C THR A 135 -4.62 5.02 -18.40
N PHE A 136 -3.38 5.46 -18.20
CA PHE A 136 -2.62 5.12 -17.00
C PHE A 136 -3.27 5.68 -15.73
N PHE A 137 -3.82 6.88 -15.77
CA PHE A 137 -4.58 7.45 -14.66
C PHE A 137 -5.75 6.56 -14.27
N THR A 138 -6.51 6.06 -15.24
CA THR A 138 -7.64 5.15 -15.00
C THR A 138 -7.17 3.86 -14.35
N ILE A 139 -6.06 3.26 -14.83
CA ILE A 139 -5.48 2.06 -14.23
C ILE A 139 -5.06 2.32 -12.77
N CYS A 140 -4.41 3.45 -12.49
CA CYS A 140 -4.02 3.84 -11.12
C CYS A 140 -5.23 4.03 -10.20
N ASP A 141 -6.31 4.61 -10.72
CA ASP A 141 -7.55 4.83 -9.96
C ASP A 141 -8.20 3.50 -9.58
N GLU A 142 -8.30 2.57 -10.52
CA GLU A 142 -8.77 1.21 -10.28
C GLU A 142 -7.90 0.46 -9.27
N THR A 143 -6.57 0.56 -9.38
CA THR A 143 -5.62 -0.06 -8.43
C THR A 143 -5.80 0.50 -7.02
N THR A 144 -5.93 1.83 -6.89
CA THR A 144 -6.18 2.49 -5.61
C THR A 144 -7.49 2.01 -5.00
N GLY A 145 -8.56 1.92 -5.80
CA GLY A 145 -9.86 1.40 -5.37
C GLY A 145 -9.81 -0.05 -4.88
N LEU A 146 -9.01 -0.91 -5.51
CA LEU A 146 -8.79 -2.28 -5.05
C LEU A 146 -8.05 -2.33 -3.71
N ALA A 147 -7.00 -1.51 -3.54
CA ALA A 147 -6.28 -1.39 -2.26
C ALA A 147 -7.19 -0.90 -1.13
N GLU A 148 -8.03 0.12 -1.39
CA GLU A 148 -9.03 0.60 -0.43
C GLU A 148 -10.07 -0.46 -0.07
N SER A 149 -10.54 -1.22 -1.06
CA SER A 149 -11.52 -2.30 -0.86
C SER A 149 -10.93 -3.41 0.01
N TYR A 150 -9.67 -3.77 -0.21
CA TYR A 150 -8.94 -4.72 0.63
C TYR A 150 -8.80 -4.20 2.07
N SER A 151 -8.39 -2.96 2.24
CA SER A 151 -8.28 -2.32 3.56
C SER A 151 -9.61 -2.31 4.32
N LYS A 152 -10.72 -2.00 3.63
CA LYS A 152 -12.07 -2.03 4.22
C LYS A 152 -12.51 -3.44 4.62
N LYS A 153 -12.23 -4.46 3.78
CA LYS A 153 -12.51 -5.86 4.11
C LYS A 153 -11.74 -6.29 5.36
N LEU A 154 -10.46 -5.96 5.44
CA LEU A 154 -9.64 -6.26 6.61
C LEU A 154 -10.24 -5.63 7.88
N ALA A 155 -10.58 -4.36 7.83
CA ALA A 155 -11.21 -3.65 8.96
C ALA A 155 -12.58 -4.23 9.34
N SER A 156 -13.40 -4.70 8.38
CA SER A 156 -14.72 -5.27 8.65
C SER A 156 -14.67 -6.70 9.19
N SER A 157 -13.61 -7.45 8.93
CA SER A 157 -13.42 -8.81 9.47
C SER A 157 -13.09 -8.82 10.97
N LEU A 158 -12.94 -7.65 11.58
CA LEU A 158 -12.55 -7.43 12.96
C LEU A 158 -13.74 -6.98 13.86
N ASN A 159 -14.90 -6.75 13.28
CA ASN A 159 -16.15 -6.42 13.97
C ASN A 159 -17.09 -7.64 14.02
#